data_2f7e6e7e367ce736ef3a497fa0c1b124
#
_entry.id   2f7e6e7e367ce736ef3a497fa0c1b124
#
_cell.length_a   1.000
_cell.length_b   1.000
_cell.length_c   1.000
_cell.angle_alpha   90.00
_cell.angle_beta   90.00
_cell.angle_gamma   90.00
#
_symmetry.space_group_name_H-M   'P 1'
#
loop_
_entity.id
_entity.type
_entity.pdbx_description
1 polymer ?
#
loop_
_entity_poly.entity_id
_entity_poly.type
_entity_poly.pdbx_seq_one_letter_code
_entity_poly.pdbx_strand_id
1 'polypeptide(L)'
;MTPPPVGRFAPSPTGPLHQGSLVAALASYLAAKSQGGQWLVRIEDLDPVREIAGMANQQLAALEAFGLVSDLPVVFQSRRSAHYEAALELLLQQGKAFHCRCSRSLLAAEDGIHRHCVNTDSQGPASIRLRAADVWIEFND
;
A
#
# COMPACT_ATOMS: atom_id res chain seq x y z
N MET A 1 9.02 0.10 -27.89
CA MET A 1 8.92 -1.16 -27.12
C MET A 1 8.49 -0.78 -25.71
N THR A 2 7.41 -1.33 -25.21
CA THR A 2 7.01 -1.17 -23.80
C THR A 2 8.04 -1.85 -22.89
N PRO A 3 8.44 -1.23 -21.77
CA PRO A 3 9.35 -1.88 -20.83
C PRO A 3 8.70 -3.17 -20.27
N PRO A 4 9.51 -4.19 -19.93
CA PRO A 4 8.98 -5.41 -19.36
C PRO A 4 8.23 -5.12 -18.05
N PRO A 5 7.16 -5.87 -17.74
CA PRO A 5 6.33 -5.59 -16.57
C PRO A 5 7.08 -5.87 -15.25
N VAL A 6 6.68 -5.16 -14.20
CA VAL A 6 7.16 -5.41 -12.85
C VAL A 6 5.99 -5.90 -12.00
N GLY A 7 6.03 -7.19 -11.63
CA GLY A 7 5.11 -7.79 -10.69
C GLY A 7 5.54 -7.57 -9.24
N ARG A 8 4.61 -7.65 -8.32
CA ARG A 8 4.92 -7.50 -6.90
C ARG A 8 3.98 -8.33 -6.03
N PHE A 9 4.56 -8.92 -4.98
CA PHE A 9 3.83 -9.46 -3.84
C PHE A 9 4.17 -8.64 -2.58
N ALA A 10 3.15 -8.24 -1.82
CA ALA A 10 3.32 -7.29 -0.72
C ALA A 10 2.59 -7.77 0.55
N PRO A 11 3.12 -8.78 1.27
CA PRO A 11 2.50 -9.29 2.46
C PRO A 11 2.74 -8.41 3.69
N SER A 12 1.75 -8.34 4.59
CA SER A 12 1.94 -7.82 5.94
C SER A 12 2.38 -8.95 6.88
N PRO A 13 3.36 -8.72 7.79
CA PRO A 13 3.91 -9.77 8.67
C PRO A 13 3.03 -10.02 9.91
N THR A 14 1.72 -10.20 9.69
CA THR A 14 0.69 -10.39 10.74
C THR A 14 0.33 -11.85 10.98
N GLY A 15 0.94 -12.78 10.24
CA GLY A 15 0.75 -14.22 10.35
C GLY A 15 1.45 -14.96 9.21
N PRO A 16 1.49 -16.30 9.25
CA PRO A 16 2.05 -17.11 8.19
C PRO A 16 1.26 -16.94 6.89
N LEU A 17 1.92 -17.14 5.75
CA LEU A 17 1.24 -17.14 4.45
C LEU A 17 0.25 -18.29 4.38
N HIS A 18 -1.01 -17.99 4.14
CA HIS A 18 -2.03 -18.99 3.87
C HIS A 18 -2.06 -19.34 2.37
N GLN A 19 -2.78 -20.38 2.00
CA GLN A 19 -2.84 -20.86 0.61
C GLN A 19 -3.23 -19.74 -0.38
N GLY A 20 -4.22 -18.90 -0.04
CA GLY A 20 -4.62 -17.78 -0.90
C GLY A 20 -3.50 -16.76 -1.13
N SER A 21 -2.67 -16.49 -0.10
CA SER A 21 -1.49 -15.62 -0.24
C SER A 21 -0.46 -16.21 -1.21
N LEU A 22 -0.22 -17.53 -1.11
CA LEU A 22 0.71 -18.24 -2.01
C LEU A 22 0.19 -18.27 -3.45
N VAL A 23 -1.11 -18.46 -3.65
CA VAL A 23 -1.74 -18.38 -4.99
C VAL A 23 -1.57 -16.98 -5.58
N ALA A 24 -1.82 -15.92 -4.81
CA ALA A 24 -1.64 -14.55 -5.28
C ALA A 24 -0.17 -14.24 -5.60
N ALA A 25 0.77 -14.71 -4.76
CA ALA A 25 2.20 -14.59 -5.01
C ALA A 25 2.60 -15.29 -6.31
N LEU A 26 2.19 -16.55 -6.49
CA LEU A 26 2.46 -17.33 -7.69
C LEU A 26 1.87 -16.69 -8.95
N ALA A 27 0.61 -16.25 -8.89
CA ALA A 27 -0.05 -15.61 -10.02
C ALA A 27 0.69 -14.34 -10.46
N SER A 28 1.05 -13.47 -9.52
CA SER A 28 1.80 -12.25 -9.82
C SER A 28 3.23 -12.55 -10.33
N TYR A 29 3.87 -13.62 -9.82
CA TYR A 29 5.16 -14.08 -10.28
C TYR A 29 5.11 -14.55 -11.73
N LEU A 30 4.18 -15.46 -12.05
CA LEU A 30 4.02 -16.01 -13.39
C LEU A 30 3.62 -14.93 -14.40
N ALA A 31 2.73 -14.00 -14.02
CA ALA A 31 2.33 -12.89 -14.87
C ALA A 31 3.51 -11.99 -15.27
N ALA A 32 4.43 -11.71 -14.35
CA ALA A 32 5.63 -10.94 -14.65
C ALA A 32 6.65 -11.76 -15.46
N LYS A 33 6.94 -12.99 -15.03
CA LYS A 33 7.99 -13.83 -15.64
C LYS A 33 7.66 -14.29 -17.05
N SER A 34 6.39 -14.59 -17.34
CA SER A 34 5.96 -14.97 -18.69
C SER A 34 6.20 -13.90 -19.75
N GLN A 35 6.37 -12.65 -19.32
CA GLN A 35 6.63 -11.51 -20.20
C GLN A 35 8.09 -11.00 -20.09
N GLY A 36 9.00 -11.81 -19.53
CA GLY A 36 10.41 -11.42 -19.31
C GLY A 36 10.58 -10.29 -18.28
N GLY A 37 9.59 -10.10 -17.42
CA GLY A 37 9.57 -9.05 -16.40
C GLY A 37 10.27 -9.44 -15.09
N GLN A 38 10.28 -8.49 -14.15
CA GLN A 38 10.80 -8.66 -12.80
C GLN A 38 9.66 -8.89 -11.81
N TRP A 39 9.95 -9.67 -10.76
CA TRP A 39 9.02 -9.85 -9.65
C TRP A 39 9.68 -9.46 -8.34
N LEU A 40 8.99 -8.64 -7.54
CA LEU A 40 9.51 -8.01 -6.34
C LEU A 40 8.70 -8.41 -5.11
N VAL A 41 9.35 -8.41 -3.94
CA VAL A 41 8.69 -8.58 -2.65
C VAL A 41 8.86 -7.32 -1.81
N ARG A 42 7.74 -6.84 -1.24
CA ARG A 42 7.72 -5.74 -0.27
C ARG A 42 6.99 -6.18 0.99
N ILE A 43 7.67 -6.16 2.12
CA ILE A 43 7.04 -6.39 3.43
C ILE A 43 6.33 -5.10 3.88
N GLU A 44 5.04 -5.22 4.20
CA GLU A 44 4.20 -4.11 4.65
C GLU A 44 4.14 -4.10 6.18
N ASP A 45 5.22 -3.66 6.80
CA ASP A 45 5.52 -3.62 8.22
C ASP A 45 5.30 -2.21 8.81
N LEU A 46 4.06 -1.69 8.69
CA LEU A 46 3.66 -0.37 9.19
C LEU A 46 2.61 -0.43 10.31
N ASP A 47 2.22 -1.61 10.73
CA ASP A 47 1.22 -1.81 11.80
C ASP A 47 1.82 -2.61 12.95
N PRO A 48 2.59 -1.97 13.84
CA PRO A 48 3.30 -2.65 14.92
C PRO A 48 2.37 -3.35 15.93
N VAL A 49 1.09 -2.99 15.95
CA VAL A 49 0.09 -3.64 16.83
C VAL A 49 -0.28 -5.05 16.32
N ARG A 50 -0.29 -5.24 15.01
CA ARG A 50 -0.66 -6.53 14.39
C ARG A 50 0.54 -7.36 13.95
N GLU A 51 1.72 -6.77 13.91
CA GLU A 51 2.92 -7.46 13.48
C GLU A 51 3.37 -8.52 14.50
N ILE A 52 3.82 -9.65 13.99
CA ILE A 52 4.40 -10.74 14.79
C ILE A 52 5.91 -10.75 14.56
N ALA A 53 6.66 -10.69 15.66
CA ALA A 53 8.12 -10.69 15.60
C ALA A 53 8.66 -11.92 14.83
N GLY A 54 9.55 -11.70 13.87
CA GLY A 54 10.15 -12.75 13.03
C GLY A 54 9.24 -13.24 11.89
N MET A 55 7.98 -12.82 11.81
CA MET A 55 7.03 -13.30 10.81
C MET A 55 7.45 -12.92 9.37
N ALA A 56 8.01 -11.74 9.17
CA ALA A 56 8.52 -11.34 7.86
C ALA A 56 9.56 -12.35 7.32
N ASN A 57 10.50 -12.77 8.17
CA ASN A 57 11.51 -13.77 7.78
C ASN A 57 10.88 -15.14 7.50
N GLN A 58 9.87 -15.56 8.27
CA GLN A 58 9.15 -16.81 8.02
C GLN A 58 8.40 -16.76 6.69
N GLN A 59 7.74 -15.64 6.37
CA GLN A 59 7.06 -15.45 5.10
C GLN A 59 8.05 -15.49 3.92
N LEU A 60 9.20 -14.83 4.03
CA LEU A 60 10.24 -14.85 3.01
C LEU A 60 10.82 -16.26 2.80
N ALA A 61 11.09 -17.00 3.89
CA ALA A 61 11.55 -18.38 3.80
C ALA A 61 10.50 -19.31 3.15
N ALA A 62 9.20 -19.08 3.45
CA ALA A 62 8.13 -19.81 2.81
C ALA A 62 8.07 -19.53 1.29
N LEU A 63 8.16 -18.27 0.86
CA LEU A 63 8.22 -17.91 -0.56
C LEU A 63 9.41 -18.58 -1.25
N GLU A 64 10.60 -18.53 -0.65
CA GLU A 64 11.81 -19.16 -1.17
C GLU A 64 11.67 -20.68 -1.33
N ALA A 65 11.04 -21.35 -0.34
CA ALA A 65 10.77 -22.80 -0.39
C ALA A 65 9.85 -23.17 -1.58
N PHE A 66 9.00 -22.27 -2.05
CA PHE A 66 8.18 -22.43 -3.26
C PHE A 66 8.89 -21.91 -4.55
N GLY A 67 10.15 -21.49 -4.47
CA GLY A 67 10.89 -20.94 -5.61
C GLY A 67 10.46 -19.51 -6.00
N LEU A 68 9.69 -18.82 -5.16
CA LEU A 68 9.22 -17.46 -5.37
C LEU A 68 10.22 -16.45 -4.80
N VAL A 69 11.32 -16.27 -5.51
CA VAL A 69 12.43 -15.40 -5.09
C VAL A 69 12.31 -14.02 -5.77
N SER A 70 12.46 -12.96 -4.97
CA SER A 70 12.46 -11.58 -5.47
C SER A 70 13.69 -11.32 -6.35
N ASP A 71 13.51 -10.69 -7.51
CA ASP A 71 14.63 -10.35 -8.42
C ASP A 71 15.49 -9.19 -7.89
N LEU A 72 14.97 -8.38 -6.99
CA LEU A 72 15.69 -7.29 -6.34
C LEU A 72 15.63 -7.45 -4.81
N PRO A 73 16.46 -6.73 -4.06
CA PRO A 73 16.40 -6.75 -2.60
C PRO A 73 14.99 -6.51 -2.07
N VAL A 74 14.57 -7.30 -1.08
CA VAL A 74 13.27 -7.15 -0.44
C VAL A 74 13.16 -5.77 0.21
N VAL A 75 12.06 -5.09 -0.06
CA VAL A 75 11.77 -3.78 0.49
C VAL A 75 10.94 -3.92 1.76
N PHE A 76 11.31 -3.22 2.82
CA PHE A 76 10.51 -3.06 4.03
C PHE A 76 9.90 -1.65 4.04
N GLN A 77 8.59 -1.54 4.19
CA GLN A 77 7.90 -0.24 4.19
C GLN A 77 8.35 0.65 5.35
N SER A 78 8.58 0.09 6.53
CA SER A 78 9.07 0.82 7.70
C SER A 78 10.37 1.58 7.47
N ARG A 79 11.20 1.12 6.53
CA ARG A 79 12.47 1.77 6.16
C ARG A 79 12.32 2.87 5.12
N ARG A 80 11.09 3.22 4.74
CA ARG A 80 10.79 4.17 3.66
C ARG A 80 10.01 5.41 4.10
N SER A 81 9.88 5.65 5.41
CA SER A 81 9.10 6.76 5.96
C SER A 81 9.46 8.11 5.32
N ALA A 82 10.74 8.41 5.16
CA ALA A 82 11.18 9.66 4.54
C ALA A 82 10.65 9.85 3.09
N HIS A 83 10.54 8.76 2.30
CA HIS A 83 9.96 8.84 0.96
C HIS A 83 8.44 9.09 1.01
N TYR A 84 7.74 8.50 1.98
CA TYR A 84 6.31 8.70 2.14
C TYR A 84 6.00 10.10 2.64
N GLU A 85 6.80 10.62 3.59
CA GLU A 85 6.70 11.99 4.10
C GLU A 85 6.92 13.01 2.98
N ALA A 86 7.98 12.85 2.18
CA ALA A 86 8.25 13.73 1.03
C ALA A 86 7.11 13.71 -0.01
N ALA A 87 6.57 12.51 -0.31
CA ALA A 87 5.43 12.39 -1.23
C ALA A 87 4.17 13.06 -0.66
N LEU A 88 3.92 12.89 0.64
CA LEU A 88 2.78 13.51 1.32
C LEU A 88 2.89 15.03 1.33
N GLU A 89 4.08 15.56 1.61
CA GLU A 89 4.34 17.00 1.57
C GLU A 89 4.10 17.56 0.16
N LEU A 90 4.57 16.88 -0.87
CA LEU A 90 4.32 17.28 -2.26
C LEU A 90 2.83 17.32 -2.60
N LEU A 91 2.05 16.32 -2.13
CA LEU A 91 0.60 16.30 -2.33
C LEU A 91 -0.11 17.46 -1.62
N LEU A 92 0.34 17.82 -0.42
CA LEU A 92 -0.16 18.99 0.31
C LEU A 92 0.16 20.29 -0.42
N GLN A 93 1.41 20.47 -0.88
CA GLN A 93 1.84 21.64 -1.64
C GLN A 93 1.06 21.80 -2.94
N GLN A 94 0.73 20.70 -3.62
CA GLN A 94 -0.06 20.70 -4.84
C GLN A 94 -1.57 20.86 -4.61
N GLY A 95 -2.03 20.95 -3.36
CA GLY A 95 -3.45 21.00 -3.01
C GLY A 95 -4.20 19.69 -3.30
N LYS A 96 -3.49 18.59 -3.58
CA LYS A 96 -4.07 17.25 -3.80
C LYS A 96 -4.39 16.52 -2.50
N ALA A 97 -3.82 16.97 -1.40
CA ALA A 97 -4.13 16.54 -0.04
C ALA A 97 -4.46 17.75 0.84
N PHE A 98 -5.13 17.52 1.95
CA PHE A 98 -5.50 18.57 2.90
C PHE A 98 -5.61 18.02 4.33
N HIS A 99 -5.39 18.89 5.31
CA HIS A 99 -5.60 18.57 6.72
C HIS A 99 -7.10 18.57 7.05
N CYS A 100 -7.56 17.52 7.72
CA CYS A 100 -8.97 17.35 8.07
C CYS A 100 -9.12 16.92 9.54
N ARG A 101 -10.02 17.59 10.26
CA ARG A 101 -10.39 17.30 11.65
C ARG A 101 -11.81 16.76 11.79
N CYS A 102 -12.46 16.42 10.70
CA CYS A 102 -13.83 15.91 10.71
C CYS A 102 -13.89 14.51 11.33
N SER A 103 -14.90 14.31 12.20
CA SER A 103 -15.23 13.01 12.75
C SER A 103 -15.80 12.07 11.70
N ARG A 104 -15.87 10.76 12.03
CA ARG A 104 -16.51 9.77 11.13
C ARG A 104 -17.98 10.07 10.85
N SER A 105 -18.69 10.62 11.85
CA SER A 105 -20.11 11.02 11.69
C SER A 105 -20.27 12.18 10.71
N LEU A 106 -19.39 13.19 10.77
CA LEU A 106 -19.38 14.28 9.78
C LEU A 106 -19.05 13.77 8.38
N LEU A 107 -18.14 12.80 8.25
CA LEU A 107 -17.81 12.19 6.96
C LEU A 107 -18.99 11.39 6.39
N ALA A 108 -19.74 10.68 7.23
CA ALA A 108 -20.92 9.92 6.79
C ALA A 108 -22.03 10.83 6.23
N ALA A 109 -22.15 12.05 6.73
CA ALA A 109 -23.11 13.04 6.22
C ALA A 109 -22.75 13.57 4.81
N GLU A 110 -21.51 13.37 4.37
CA GLU A 110 -20.98 13.77 3.07
C GLU A 110 -20.75 12.54 2.15
N ASP A 111 -21.59 11.52 2.23
CA ASP A 111 -21.48 10.26 1.48
C ASP A 111 -20.12 9.55 1.61
N GLY A 112 -19.39 9.84 2.69
CA GLY A 112 -18.03 9.29 2.94
C GLY A 112 -16.92 9.89 2.09
N ILE A 113 -17.23 10.79 1.15
CA ILE A 113 -16.24 11.46 0.29
C ILE A 113 -16.00 12.87 0.81
N HIS A 114 -14.79 13.13 1.29
CA HIS A 114 -14.41 14.41 1.86
C HIS A 114 -13.52 15.20 0.93
N ARG A 115 -14.03 16.30 0.37
CA ARG A 115 -13.31 17.15 -0.60
C ARG A 115 -12.59 18.32 0.07
N HIS A 116 -13.05 18.72 1.25
CA HIS A 116 -12.47 19.77 2.08
C HIS A 116 -12.85 19.57 3.55
N CYS A 117 -12.11 20.17 4.46
CA CYS A 117 -12.44 20.11 5.88
C CYS A 117 -13.62 21.05 6.18
N VAL A 118 -14.72 20.51 6.69
CA VAL A 118 -15.92 21.28 7.11
C VAL A 118 -15.94 21.53 8.62
N ASN A 119 -15.04 20.92 9.38
CA ASN A 119 -14.90 21.18 10.81
C ASN A 119 -14.25 22.55 11.02
N THR A 120 -14.94 23.45 11.72
CA THR A 120 -14.46 24.79 12.06
C THR A 120 -13.55 24.81 13.29
N ASP A 121 -13.49 23.71 14.06
CA ASP A 121 -12.57 23.59 15.19
C ASP A 121 -11.14 23.44 14.67
N SER A 122 -10.31 24.45 14.98
CA SER A 122 -8.90 24.48 14.58
C SER A 122 -7.96 23.74 15.54
N GLN A 123 -8.48 23.24 16.67
CA GLN A 123 -7.68 22.59 17.70
C GLN A 123 -7.67 21.07 17.55
N GLY A 124 -6.59 20.42 17.98
CA GLY A 124 -6.42 18.98 18.01
C GLY A 124 -5.74 18.37 16.78
N PRO A 125 -5.52 17.06 16.81
CA PRO A 125 -4.81 16.36 15.74
C PRO A 125 -5.64 16.35 14.45
N ALA A 126 -4.98 16.54 13.31
CA ALA A 126 -5.58 16.47 11.99
C ALA A 126 -5.14 15.20 11.26
N SER A 127 -6.06 14.55 10.56
CA SER A 127 -5.72 13.54 9.56
C SER A 127 -5.40 14.23 8.23
N ILE A 128 -4.50 13.67 7.43
CA ILE A 128 -4.28 14.12 6.07
C ILE A 128 -5.13 13.26 5.13
N ARG A 129 -5.89 13.89 4.26
CA ARG A 129 -6.78 13.24 3.29
C ARG A 129 -6.41 13.62 1.87
N LEU A 130 -6.51 12.66 0.96
CA LEU A 130 -6.45 12.94 -0.47
C LEU A 130 -7.75 13.63 -0.90
N ARG A 131 -7.62 14.59 -1.80
CA ARG A 131 -8.77 15.18 -2.46
C ARG A 131 -9.24 14.25 -3.57
N ALA A 132 -10.38 13.60 -3.37
CA ALA A 132 -11.01 12.78 -4.40
C ALA A 132 -11.53 13.66 -5.54
N ALA A 133 -11.28 13.25 -6.77
CA ALA A 133 -11.90 13.85 -7.95
C ALA A 133 -13.28 13.20 -8.20
N ASP A 134 -14.23 13.98 -8.75
CA ASP A 134 -15.54 13.50 -9.19
C ASP A 134 -15.40 12.87 -10.59
N VAL A 135 -14.72 11.74 -10.66
CA VAL A 135 -14.53 11.01 -11.93
C VAL A 135 -14.98 9.56 -11.75
N TRP A 136 -15.69 9.06 -12.72
CA TRP A 136 -15.94 7.63 -12.86
C TRP A 136 -14.69 6.97 -13.43
N ILE A 137 -14.28 5.85 -12.85
CA ILE A 137 -13.19 5.02 -13.36
C ILE A 137 -13.84 3.73 -13.81
N GLU A 138 -13.79 3.48 -15.10
CA GLU A 138 -14.25 2.22 -15.71
C GLU A 138 -13.03 1.43 -16.20
N PHE A 139 -13.09 0.12 -16.03
CA PHE A 139 -12.11 -0.80 -16.58
C PHE A 139 -12.83 -2.10 -17.00
N ASN A 140 -12.32 -2.73 -18.03
CA ASN A 140 -12.73 -4.07 -18.42
C ASN A 140 -11.77 -5.08 -17.80
N ASP A 141 -12.33 -6.05 -17.10
CA ASP A 141 -11.59 -7.13 -16.46
C ASP A 141 -11.37 -8.30 -17.45
#